data_3816b6611ef5363e07ee4da3474bc23b
#
_entry.id   3816b6611ef5363e07ee4da3474bc23b
#
_cell.length_a   1.000
_cell.length_b   1.000
_cell.length_c   1.000
_cell.angle_alpha   90.00
_cell.angle_beta   90.00
_cell.angle_gamma   90.00
#
_symmetry.space_group_name_H-M   'P 1'
#
loop_
_entity.id
_entity.type
_entity.pdbx_description
1 polymer ?
#
loop_
_entity_poly.entity_id
_entity_poly.type
_entity_poly.pdbx_seq_one_letter_code
_entity_poly.pdbx_strand_id
1 'polypeptide(L)'
;EQIRASEESKKIAEADQVRDSDVQALKDSIKPYRSAKTQAEKDAYTAVKIVLDQFKGVESNSYEEETNKLNLLTTKLLSADYTSALDTLGVKKFVDNLSASNTAFNEIFAHRSYQTSQKVTYNVKALRKTMMQDYSKMANYMVALANVKSDAFYKSVLDVINNSRKYYADVLARRNSTSNVAPTNPTPPVQ
;
A
#
# COMPACT_ATOMS: atom_id res chain seq x y z
N GLU A 1 -5.43 8.60 10.28
CA GLU A 1 -5.58 7.41 9.38
C GLU A 1 -4.58 7.41 8.23
N GLN A 2 -4.39 8.54 7.52
CA GLN A 2 -3.42 8.61 6.39
C GLN A 2 -1.97 8.37 6.83
N ILE A 3 -1.56 8.83 8.00
CA ILE A 3 -0.20 8.64 8.52
C ILE A 3 0.06 7.15 8.81
N ARG A 4 -0.89 6.45 9.46
CA ARG A 4 -0.78 5.01 9.73
C ARG A 4 -0.72 4.18 8.45
N ALA A 5 -1.54 4.50 7.46
CA ALA A 5 -1.51 3.82 6.16
C ALA A 5 -0.18 4.02 5.42
N SER A 6 0.47 5.18 5.59
CA SER A 6 1.79 5.47 5.06
C SER A 6 2.89 4.66 5.77
N GLU A 7 2.84 4.56 7.10
CA GLU A 7 3.80 3.78 7.90
C GLU A 7 3.70 2.27 7.63
N GLU A 8 2.48 1.74 7.52
CA GLU A 8 2.26 0.33 7.16
C GLU A 8 2.77 0.02 5.75
N SER A 9 2.54 0.93 4.79
CA SER A 9 3.07 0.78 3.43
C SER A 9 4.59 0.76 3.41
N LYS A 10 5.23 1.59 4.24
CA LYS A 10 6.69 1.63 4.38
C LYS A 10 7.22 0.31 4.96
N LYS A 11 6.61 -0.21 6.01
CA LYS A 11 6.99 -1.51 6.61
C LYS A 11 6.90 -2.66 5.61
N ILE A 12 5.84 -2.69 4.78
CA ILE A 12 5.69 -3.71 3.74
C ILE A 12 6.80 -3.58 2.70
N ALA A 13 7.11 -2.36 2.24
CA ALA A 13 8.17 -2.14 1.27
C ALA A 13 9.56 -2.50 1.84
N GLU A 14 9.82 -2.21 3.12
CA GLU A 14 11.06 -2.60 3.81
C GLU A 14 11.18 -4.12 3.94
N ALA A 15 10.10 -4.81 4.31
CA ALA A 15 10.08 -6.28 4.41
C ALA A 15 10.26 -6.94 3.03
N ASP A 16 9.67 -6.36 1.98
CA ASP A 16 9.83 -6.79 0.60
C ASP A 16 11.27 -6.66 0.13
N GLN A 17 11.90 -5.52 0.41
CA GLN A 17 13.32 -5.30 0.08
C GLN A 17 14.25 -6.31 0.76
N VAL A 18 13.96 -6.70 2.02
CA VAL A 18 14.72 -7.75 2.72
C VAL A 18 14.56 -9.09 2.01
N ARG A 19 13.32 -9.44 1.66
CA ARG A 19 12.99 -10.66 0.94
C ARG A 19 13.69 -10.75 -0.42
N ASP A 20 13.65 -9.68 -1.21
CA ASP A 20 14.33 -9.58 -2.50
C ASP A 20 15.86 -9.73 -2.35
N SER A 21 16.41 -9.13 -1.30
CA SER A 21 17.82 -9.26 -0.99
C SER A 21 18.21 -10.71 -0.65
N ASP A 22 17.36 -11.44 0.06
CA ASP A 22 17.58 -12.86 0.37
C ASP A 22 17.45 -13.75 -0.86
N VAL A 23 16.48 -13.46 -1.77
CA VAL A 23 16.41 -14.13 -3.09
C VAL A 23 17.71 -13.94 -3.86
N GLN A 24 18.20 -12.71 -3.92
CA GLN A 24 19.45 -12.41 -4.62
C GLN A 24 20.65 -13.06 -3.94
N ALA A 25 20.73 -13.04 -2.61
CA ALA A 25 21.80 -13.70 -1.84
C ALA A 25 21.81 -15.20 -2.10
N LEU A 26 20.66 -15.87 -2.15
CA LEU A 26 20.55 -17.28 -2.50
C LEU A 26 21.05 -17.55 -3.93
N LYS A 27 20.63 -16.76 -4.91
CA LYS A 27 21.09 -16.87 -6.31
C LYS A 27 22.60 -16.65 -6.42
N ASP A 28 23.13 -15.70 -5.66
CA ASP A 28 24.57 -15.37 -5.69
C ASP A 28 25.41 -16.41 -4.96
N SER A 29 24.90 -17.03 -3.92
CA SER A 29 25.63 -18.02 -3.11
C SER A 29 26.08 -19.26 -3.92
N ILE A 30 25.33 -19.61 -4.97
CA ILE A 30 25.71 -20.76 -5.83
C ILE A 30 26.64 -20.38 -6.98
N LYS A 31 26.79 -19.09 -7.31
CA LYS A 31 27.62 -18.64 -8.46
C LYS A 31 29.05 -19.14 -8.44
N PRO A 32 29.80 -19.18 -7.28
CA PRO A 32 31.14 -19.70 -7.23
C PRO A 32 31.25 -21.15 -7.70
N TYR A 33 30.20 -21.94 -7.50
CA TYR A 33 30.22 -23.37 -7.85
C TYR A 33 29.98 -23.66 -9.35
N ARG A 34 29.75 -22.62 -10.16
CA ARG A 34 29.68 -22.74 -11.61
C ARG A 34 30.96 -23.34 -12.20
N SER A 35 32.09 -23.10 -11.56
CA SER A 35 33.40 -23.61 -11.94
C SER A 35 33.99 -24.59 -10.90
N ALA A 36 33.10 -25.34 -10.23
CA ALA A 36 33.46 -26.29 -9.19
C ALA A 36 34.51 -27.32 -9.72
N LYS A 37 35.42 -27.76 -8.85
CA LYS A 37 36.49 -28.68 -9.20
C LYS A 37 36.08 -30.14 -8.99
N THR A 38 35.27 -30.39 -7.97
CA THR A 38 34.83 -31.76 -7.63
C THR A 38 33.51 -32.10 -8.35
N GLN A 39 33.33 -33.39 -8.64
CA GLN A 39 32.08 -33.84 -9.28
C GLN A 39 30.89 -33.64 -8.36
N ALA A 40 31.04 -33.88 -7.06
CA ALA A 40 29.97 -33.69 -6.07
C ALA A 40 29.45 -32.24 -6.05
N GLU A 41 30.33 -31.23 -6.08
CA GLU A 41 29.92 -29.81 -6.15
C GLU A 41 29.27 -29.48 -7.49
N LYS A 42 29.70 -30.05 -8.60
CA LYS A 42 29.11 -29.82 -9.93
C LYS A 42 27.67 -30.37 -9.97
N ASP A 43 27.46 -31.57 -9.44
CA ASP A 43 26.16 -32.23 -9.38
C ASP A 43 25.22 -31.45 -8.46
N ALA A 44 25.71 -31.06 -7.27
CA ALA A 44 24.97 -30.25 -6.32
C ALA A 44 24.58 -28.88 -6.91
N TYR A 45 25.52 -28.18 -7.56
CA TYR A 45 25.26 -26.93 -8.26
C TYR A 45 24.19 -27.09 -9.32
N THR A 46 24.29 -28.13 -10.14
CA THR A 46 23.33 -28.39 -11.22
C THR A 46 21.92 -28.64 -10.64
N ALA A 47 21.82 -29.46 -9.60
CA ALA A 47 20.55 -29.76 -8.95
C ALA A 47 19.88 -28.50 -8.38
N VAL A 48 20.60 -27.69 -7.61
CA VAL A 48 20.07 -26.46 -7.01
C VAL A 48 19.74 -25.42 -8.10
N LYS A 49 20.62 -25.28 -9.09
CA LYS A 49 20.41 -24.34 -10.20
C LYS A 49 19.13 -24.64 -11.01
N ILE A 50 18.84 -25.90 -11.30
CA ILE A 50 17.62 -26.29 -12.01
C ILE A 50 16.38 -25.83 -11.23
N VAL A 51 16.38 -25.94 -9.91
CA VAL A 51 15.28 -25.45 -9.08
C VAL A 51 15.19 -23.93 -9.14
N LEU A 52 16.29 -23.20 -8.95
CA LEU A 52 16.30 -21.73 -8.98
C LEU A 52 15.85 -21.16 -10.34
N ASP A 53 16.24 -21.82 -11.45
CA ASP A 53 15.85 -21.41 -12.80
C ASP A 53 14.32 -21.48 -13.03
N GLN A 54 13.59 -22.36 -12.30
CA GLN A 54 12.13 -22.46 -12.36
C GLN A 54 11.44 -21.24 -11.74
N PHE A 55 12.14 -20.53 -10.85
CA PHE A 55 11.63 -19.36 -10.12
C PHE A 55 12.32 -18.06 -10.56
N LYS A 56 12.86 -18.05 -11.78
CA LYS A 56 13.50 -16.85 -12.33
C LYS A 56 12.49 -15.71 -12.49
N GLY A 57 12.85 -14.51 -12.00
CA GLY A 57 12.00 -13.33 -12.11
C GLY A 57 10.84 -13.30 -11.10
N VAL A 58 10.91 -14.10 -10.04
CA VAL A 58 9.87 -14.16 -9.01
C VAL A 58 9.64 -12.79 -8.35
N GLU A 59 10.67 -11.97 -8.21
CA GLU A 59 10.66 -10.64 -7.61
C GLU A 59 9.82 -9.60 -8.39
N SER A 60 9.40 -9.91 -9.61
CA SER A 60 8.56 -9.02 -10.43
C SER A 60 7.07 -9.38 -10.39
N ASN A 61 6.67 -10.36 -9.59
CA ASN A 61 5.28 -10.78 -9.44
C ASN A 61 4.51 -9.90 -8.44
N SER A 62 3.19 -10.13 -8.31
CA SER A 62 2.44 -9.56 -7.21
C SER A 62 2.90 -10.14 -5.87
N TYR A 63 2.69 -9.41 -4.78
CA TYR A 63 3.11 -9.84 -3.44
C TYR A 63 2.59 -11.23 -3.05
N GLU A 64 1.34 -11.55 -3.39
CA GLU A 64 0.74 -12.85 -3.12
C GLU A 64 1.37 -13.95 -3.96
N GLU A 65 1.57 -13.68 -5.25
CA GLU A 65 2.15 -14.64 -6.18
C GLU A 65 3.61 -14.93 -5.84
N GLU A 66 4.35 -13.90 -5.52
CA GLU A 66 5.74 -14.00 -5.07
C GLU A 66 5.85 -14.80 -3.78
N THR A 67 5.05 -14.47 -2.75
CA THR A 67 5.02 -15.20 -1.48
C THR A 67 4.78 -16.69 -1.70
N ASN A 68 3.81 -17.03 -2.56
CA ASN A 68 3.48 -18.43 -2.86
C ASN A 68 4.63 -19.13 -3.60
N LYS A 69 5.23 -18.48 -4.59
CA LYS A 69 6.37 -19.04 -5.35
C LYS A 69 7.61 -19.22 -4.47
N LEU A 70 7.90 -18.28 -3.58
CA LEU A 70 9.01 -18.40 -2.65
C LEU A 70 8.80 -19.48 -1.60
N ASN A 71 7.57 -19.68 -1.14
CA ASN A 71 7.22 -20.83 -0.30
C ASN A 71 7.46 -22.16 -1.01
N LEU A 72 7.04 -22.26 -2.28
CA LEU A 72 7.30 -23.46 -3.09
C LEU A 72 8.79 -23.70 -3.31
N LEU A 73 9.56 -22.64 -3.61
CA LEU A 73 11.00 -22.71 -3.80
C LEU A 73 11.70 -23.20 -2.54
N THR A 74 11.45 -22.56 -1.40
CA THR A 74 12.11 -22.90 -0.14
C THR A 74 11.70 -24.29 0.35
N THR A 75 10.42 -24.65 0.28
CA THR A 75 9.94 -26.01 0.60
C THR A 75 10.61 -27.07 -0.26
N LYS A 76 10.75 -26.82 -1.56
CA LYS A 76 11.41 -27.74 -2.48
C LYS A 76 12.90 -27.89 -2.15
N LEU A 77 13.62 -26.79 -1.94
CA LEU A 77 15.05 -26.84 -1.61
C LEU A 77 15.32 -27.46 -0.24
N LEU A 78 14.43 -27.28 0.74
CA LEU A 78 14.56 -27.87 2.06
C LEU A 78 14.05 -29.33 2.15
N SER A 79 13.54 -29.89 1.04
CA SER A 79 13.14 -31.30 1.01
C SER A 79 14.36 -32.24 1.10
N ALA A 80 14.12 -33.48 1.47
CA ALA A 80 15.17 -34.52 1.58
C ALA A 80 15.99 -34.68 0.29
N ASP A 81 15.38 -34.45 -0.86
CA ASP A 81 16.01 -34.60 -2.17
C ASP A 81 17.16 -33.61 -2.42
N TYR A 82 17.12 -32.46 -1.78
CA TYR A 82 18.13 -31.36 -1.98
C TYR A 82 19.02 -31.11 -0.77
N THR A 83 18.72 -31.72 0.40
CA THR A 83 19.50 -31.48 1.63
C THR A 83 20.99 -31.74 1.42
N SER A 84 21.36 -32.89 0.81
CA SER A 84 22.76 -33.21 0.52
C SER A 84 23.44 -32.21 -0.42
N ALA A 85 22.70 -31.71 -1.41
CA ALA A 85 23.22 -30.70 -2.34
C ALA A 85 23.44 -29.35 -1.65
N LEU A 86 22.51 -28.92 -0.79
CA LEU A 86 22.65 -27.68 -0.02
C LEU A 86 23.83 -27.76 0.97
N ASP A 87 24.04 -28.91 1.61
CA ASP A 87 25.14 -29.14 2.55
C ASP A 87 26.48 -29.17 1.81
N THR A 88 26.56 -29.84 0.65
CA THR A 88 27.77 -29.89 -0.19
C THR A 88 28.20 -28.49 -0.64
N LEU A 89 27.25 -27.61 -0.95
CA LEU A 89 27.51 -26.22 -1.33
C LEU A 89 27.61 -25.27 -0.13
N GLY A 90 27.26 -25.70 1.08
CA GLY A 90 27.23 -24.83 2.28
C GLY A 90 26.25 -23.66 2.17
N VAL A 91 25.18 -23.80 1.36
CA VAL A 91 24.25 -22.70 1.04
C VAL A 91 22.90 -22.78 1.76
N LYS A 92 22.70 -23.79 2.61
CA LYS A 92 21.44 -23.98 3.34
C LYS A 92 20.99 -22.74 4.08
N LYS A 93 21.89 -21.99 4.72
CA LYS A 93 21.59 -20.75 5.45
C LYS A 93 20.87 -19.70 4.62
N PHE A 94 21.16 -19.62 3.30
CA PHE A 94 20.49 -18.65 2.43
C PHE A 94 19.05 -19.06 2.11
N VAL A 95 18.78 -20.38 2.06
CA VAL A 95 17.42 -20.90 1.91
C VAL A 95 16.62 -20.66 3.20
N ASP A 96 17.24 -20.89 4.37
CA ASP A 96 16.62 -20.65 5.67
C ASP A 96 16.30 -19.15 5.86
N ASN A 97 17.22 -18.25 5.48
CA ASN A 97 17.00 -16.80 5.53
C ASN A 97 15.83 -16.38 4.64
N LEU A 98 15.81 -16.85 3.40
CA LEU A 98 14.72 -16.57 2.46
C LEU A 98 13.37 -17.08 2.97
N SER A 99 13.33 -18.27 3.58
CA SER A 99 12.12 -18.80 4.20
C SER A 99 11.64 -17.91 5.35
N ALA A 100 12.55 -17.43 6.18
CA ALA A 100 12.25 -16.55 7.29
C ALA A 100 11.74 -15.17 6.83
N SER A 101 12.43 -14.53 5.88
CA SER A 101 12.03 -13.22 5.38
C SER A 101 10.70 -13.27 4.61
N ASN A 102 10.44 -14.33 3.84
CA ASN A 102 9.16 -14.52 3.17
C ASN A 102 8.01 -14.73 4.16
N THR A 103 8.24 -15.46 5.26
CA THR A 103 7.25 -15.62 6.34
C THR A 103 6.98 -14.29 7.02
N ALA A 104 8.02 -13.53 7.40
CA ALA A 104 7.87 -12.22 8.03
C ALA A 104 7.14 -11.22 7.14
N PHE A 105 7.44 -11.20 5.85
CA PHE A 105 6.71 -10.40 4.88
C PHE A 105 5.22 -10.77 4.85
N ASN A 106 4.92 -12.06 4.73
CA ASN A 106 3.54 -12.55 4.65
C ASN A 106 2.71 -12.20 5.88
N GLU A 107 3.29 -12.24 7.08
CA GLU A 107 2.61 -11.84 8.32
C GLU A 107 2.22 -10.36 8.30
N ILE A 108 3.13 -9.47 7.89
CA ILE A 108 2.88 -8.03 7.81
C ILE A 108 1.82 -7.73 6.74
N PHE A 109 1.95 -8.36 5.57
CA PHE A 109 1.04 -8.16 4.45
C PHE A 109 -0.37 -8.71 4.73
N ALA A 110 -0.47 -9.91 5.29
CA ALA A 110 -1.75 -10.52 5.69
C ALA A 110 -2.48 -9.68 6.75
N HIS A 111 -1.76 -9.17 7.77
CA HIS A 111 -2.32 -8.30 8.79
C HIS A 111 -2.92 -7.02 8.16
N ARG A 112 -2.20 -6.36 7.26
CA ARG A 112 -2.73 -5.18 6.55
C ARG A 112 -3.93 -5.52 5.68
N SER A 113 -3.89 -6.62 4.94
CA SER A 113 -4.99 -7.06 4.08
C SER A 113 -6.25 -7.31 4.92
N TYR A 114 -6.11 -7.97 6.07
CA TYR A 114 -7.20 -8.17 7.02
C TYR A 114 -7.75 -6.84 7.55
N GLN A 115 -6.90 -5.93 8.01
CA GLN A 115 -7.35 -4.60 8.47
C GLN A 115 -8.07 -3.81 7.38
N THR A 116 -7.58 -3.90 6.13
CA THR A 116 -8.20 -3.22 4.99
C THR A 116 -9.58 -3.80 4.68
N SER A 117 -9.75 -5.13 4.79
CA SER A 117 -11.05 -5.80 4.58
C SER A 117 -12.10 -5.42 5.64
N GLN A 118 -11.67 -5.03 6.84
CA GLN A 118 -12.56 -4.60 7.93
C GLN A 118 -12.94 -3.11 7.83
N LYS A 119 -12.33 -2.34 6.94
CA LYS A 119 -12.66 -0.92 6.77
C LYS A 119 -13.99 -0.76 6.08
N VAL A 120 -14.93 -0.13 6.79
CA VAL A 120 -16.20 0.29 6.20
C VAL A 120 -15.93 1.46 5.25
N THR A 121 -16.10 1.23 3.96
CA THR A 121 -15.99 2.28 2.95
C THR A 121 -17.32 3.01 2.81
N TYR A 122 -17.34 4.29 3.15
CA TYR A 122 -18.51 5.13 2.95
C TYR A 122 -18.45 5.80 1.57
N ASN A 123 -19.59 5.75 0.85
CA ASN A 123 -19.74 6.56 -0.36
C ASN A 123 -19.96 8.02 0.04
N VAL A 124 -18.87 8.77 0.20
CA VAL A 124 -18.89 10.18 0.64
C VAL A 124 -19.72 11.05 -0.31
N LYS A 125 -19.76 10.73 -1.62
CA LYS A 125 -20.56 11.46 -2.60
C LYS A 125 -22.06 11.25 -2.34
N ALA A 126 -22.47 10.01 -2.08
CA ALA A 126 -23.87 9.69 -1.74
C ALA A 126 -24.27 10.35 -0.40
N LEU A 127 -23.43 10.24 0.63
CA LEU A 127 -23.67 10.87 1.93
C LEU A 127 -23.81 12.40 1.82
N ARG A 128 -22.94 13.06 1.05
CA ARG A 128 -23.05 14.51 0.79
C ARG A 128 -24.34 14.87 0.09
N LYS A 129 -24.76 14.07 -0.90
CA LYS A 129 -26.03 14.28 -1.61
C LYS A 129 -27.22 14.18 -0.66
N THR A 130 -27.27 13.14 0.17
CA THR A 130 -28.32 12.95 1.17
C THR A 130 -28.34 14.11 2.17
N MET A 131 -27.20 14.47 2.71
CA MET A 131 -27.06 15.59 3.66
C MET A 131 -27.56 16.91 3.05
N MET A 132 -27.24 17.19 1.78
CA MET A 132 -27.72 18.40 1.10
C MET A 132 -29.23 18.38 0.89
N GLN A 133 -29.83 17.22 0.59
CA GLN A 133 -31.28 17.05 0.48
C GLN A 133 -31.99 17.30 1.82
N ASP A 134 -31.45 16.73 2.90
CA ASP A 134 -32.03 16.89 4.24
C ASP A 134 -31.86 18.32 4.75
N TYR A 135 -30.73 18.96 4.48
CA TYR A 135 -30.51 20.38 4.75
C TYR A 135 -31.53 21.25 4.00
N SER A 136 -31.78 20.98 2.72
CA SER A 136 -32.74 21.72 1.91
C SER A 136 -34.17 21.54 2.43
N LYS A 137 -34.57 20.32 2.82
CA LYS A 137 -35.86 20.05 3.44
C LYS A 137 -36.03 20.83 4.74
N MET A 138 -35.04 20.79 5.61
CA MET A 138 -35.02 21.52 6.88
C MET A 138 -35.16 23.03 6.63
N ALA A 139 -34.36 23.61 5.73
CA ALA A 139 -34.41 25.02 5.42
C ALA A 139 -35.78 25.44 4.88
N ASN A 140 -36.36 24.68 3.95
CA ASN A 140 -37.70 24.92 3.42
C ASN A 140 -38.77 24.83 4.49
N TYR A 141 -38.66 23.86 5.40
CA TYR A 141 -39.58 23.74 6.53
C TYR A 141 -39.51 24.96 7.46
N MET A 142 -38.33 25.47 7.76
CA MET A 142 -38.13 26.68 8.55
C MET A 142 -38.69 27.92 7.87
N VAL A 143 -38.55 28.05 6.55
CA VAL A 143 -39.19 29.13 5.77
C VAL A 143 -40.72 29.07 5.89
N ALA A 144 -41.30 27.87 5.73
CA ALA A 144 -42.75 27.68 5.86
C ALA A 144 -43.25 28.07 7.26
N LEU A 145 -42.58 27.64 8.31
CA LEU A 145 -42.92 28.02 9.69
C LEU A 145 -42.78 29.51 9.95
N ALA A 146 -41.75 30.17 9.44
CA ALA A 146 -41.55 31.62 9.58
C ALA A 146 -42.64 32.43 8.87
N ASN A 147 -43.22 31.90 7.77
CA ASN A 147 -44.30 32.53 7.04
C ASN A 147 -45.68 32.32 7.69
N VAL A 148 -45.89 31.16 8.32
CA VAL A 148 -47.19 30.82 8.91
C VAL A 148 -47.32 31.26 10.37
N LYS A 149 -46.23 31.16 11.13
CA LYS A 149 -46.17 31.53 12.53
C LYS A 149 -45.47 32.89 12.65
N SER A 150 -46.14 33.87 13.27
CA SER A 150 -45.55 35.21 13.51
C SER A 150 -44.46 35.24 14.61
N ASP A 151 -43.90 34.07 14.96
CA ASP A 151 -42.90 33.91 16.00
C ASP A 151 -41.53 34.34 15.50
N ALA A 152 -40.89 35.28 16.23
CA ALA A 152 -39.58 35.81 15.95
C ALA A 152 -38.48 34.73 15.94
N PHE A 153 -38.68 33.61 16.65
CA PHE A 153 -37.76 32.49 16.70
C PHE A 153 -37.44 31.93 15.30
N TYR A 154 -38.46 31.67 14.48
CA TYR A 154 -38.24 31.09 13.13
C TYR A 154 -37.51 32.06 12.20
N LYS A 155 -37.73 33.37 12.34
CA LYS A 155 -37.00 34.40 11.59
C LYS A 155 -35.54 34.42 12.00
N SER A 156 -35.26 34.39 13.30
CA SER A 156 -33.91 34.35 13.85
C SER A 156 -33.12 33.12 13.36
N VAL A 157 -33.77 31.95 13.31
CA VAL A 157 -33.13 30.73 12.76
C VAL A 157 -32.81 30.88 11.28
N LEU A 158 -33.68 31.48 10.47
CA LEU A 158 -33.44 31.76 9.06
C LEU A 158 -32.24 32.71 8.87
N ASP A 159 -32.13 33.74 9.71
CA ASP A 159 -31.03 34.69 9.67
C ASP A 159 -29.68 34.00 9.95
N VAL A 160 -29.65 33.10 10.93
CA VAL A 160 -28.44 32.27 11.21
C VAL A 160 -28.09 31.39 10.00
N ILE A 161 -29.06 30.72 9.40
CA ILE A 161 -28.85 29.88 8.21
C ILE A 161 -28.30 30.73 7.05
N ASN A 162 -28.92 31.88 6.76
CA ASN A 162 -28.50 32.75 5.67
C ASN A 162 -27.12 33.37 5.88
N ASN A 163 -26.82 33.83 7.08
CA ASN A 163 -25.51 34.36 7.43
C ASN A 163 -24.41 33.31 7.32
N SER A 164 -24.67 32.08 7.77
CA SER A 164 -23.75 30.95 7.62
C SER A 164 -23.49 30.64 6.14
N ARG A 165 -24.54 30.57 5.31
CA ARG A 165 -24.40 30.33 3.87
C ARG A 165 -23.58 31.41 3.18
N LYS A 166 -23.83 32.69 3.51
CA LYS A 166 -23.07 33.83 2.97
C LYS A 166 -21.59 33.71 3.36
N TYR A 167 -21.31 33.48 4.64
CA TYR A 167 -19.94 33.32 5.12
C TYR A 167 -19.18 32.23 4.35
N TYR A 168 -19.78 31.03 4.19
CA TYR A 168 -19.10 29.95 3.47
C TYR A 168 -18.99 30.20 1.96
N ALA A 169 -19.94 30.89 1.35
CA ALA A 169 -19.83 31.31 -0.04
C ALA A 169 -18.65 32.27 -0.24
N ASP A 170 -18.46 33.24 0.66
CA ASP A 170 -17.36 34.17 0.64
C ASP A 170 -16.01 33.45 0.85
N VAL A 171 -15.94 32.47 1.76
CA VAL A 171 -14.74 31.64 1.97
C VAL A 171 -14.38 30.84 0.69
N LEU A 172 -15.36 30.27 0.03
CA LEU A 172 -15.15 29.52 -1.22
C LEU A 172 -14.69 30.45 -2.35
N ALA A 173 -15.30 31.62 -2.48
CA ALA A 173 -14.90 32.61 -3.49
C ALA A 173 -13.43 33.03 -3.31
N ARG A 174 -13.01 33.29 -2.07
CA ARG A 174 -11.59 33.62 -1.75
C ARG A 174 -10.63 32.50 -2.10
N ARG A 175 -10.97 31.23 -1.78
CA ARG A 175 -10.14 30.07 -2.14
C ARG A 175 -9.99 29.92 -3.64
N ASN A 176 -11.04 30.09 -4.41
CA ASN A 176 -11.02 30.00 -5.87
C ASN A 176 -10.24 31.15 -6.51
N SER A 177 -10.25 32.35 -5.93
CA SER A 177 -9.45 33.48 -6.42
C SER A 177 -7.96 33.29 -6.20
N THR A 178 -7.56 32.63 -5.08
CA THR A 178 -6.15 32.38 -4.74
C THR A 178 -5.54 31.25 -5.60
N SER A 179 -6.36 30.30 -6.08
CA SER A 179 -5.90 29.20 -6.95
C SER A 179 -5.66 29.61 -8.41
N ASN A 180 -6.11 30.80 -8.82
CA ASN A 180 -5.94 31.31 -10.21
C ASN A 180 -4.70 32.21 -10.37
N VAL A 181 -3.87 32.40 -9.34
CA VAL A 181 -2.59 33.10 -9.48
C VAL A 181 -1.56 32.06 -9.95
N ALA A 182 -1.27 32.06 -11.25
CA ALA A 182 -0.17 31.29 -11.82
C ALA A 182 1.16 31.70 -11.13
N PRO A 183 2.07 30.77 -10.83
CA PRO A 183 3.37 31.12 -10.27
C PRO A 183 4.14 31.96 -11.32
N THR A 184 4.37 33.22 -11.04
CA THR A 184 5.31 34.04 -11.80
C THR A 184 6.70 33.51 -11.55
N ASN A 185 7.28 32.83 -12.54
CA ASN A 185 8.70 32.47 -12.53
C ASN A 185 9.54 33.76 -12.42
N PRO A 186 10.47 33.84 -11.48
CA PRO A 186 11.40 34.98 -11.43
C PRO A 186 12.31 34.89 -12.65
N THR A 187 12.32 35.97 -13.47
CA THR A 187 13.26 36.16 -14.57
C THR A 187 14.68 36.22 -14.00
N PRO A 188 15.66 35.43 -14.50
CA PRO A 188 17.03 35.54 -14.06
C PRO A 188 17.63 36.90 -14.48
N PRO A 189 18.53 37.48 -13.65
CA PRO A 189 19.16 38.75 -13.98
C PRO A 189 20.06 38.57 -15.21
N VAL A 190 19.90 39.48 -16.16
CA VAL A 190 20.78 39.62 -17.36
C VAL A 190 22.12 40.14 -16.85
N GLN A 191 23.20 39.41 -17.12
CA GLN A 191 24.60 39.89 -16.97
C GLN A 191 24.96 40.71 -18.20
#